data_4f18685e2e22ccd1bdeac5b58e72b428
#
_entry.id   4f18685e2e22ccd1bdeac5b58e72b428
#
_cell.length_a   1.000
_cell.length_b   1.000
_cell.length_c   1.000
_cell.angle_alpha   90.00
_cell.angle_beta   90.00
_cell.angle_gamma   90.00
#
_symmetry.space_group_name_H-M   'P 1'
#
loop_
_entity.id
_entity.type
_entity.pdbx_description
1 polymer ?
#
loop_
_entity_poly.entity_id
_entity_poly.type
_entity_poly.pdbx_seq_one_letter_code
_entity_poly.pdbx_strand_id
1 'polypeptide(L)'
;FEAAERLNYTKHRKNAANTKQTLRLIQWYDDTEELEDLYYLSIRLGIEKKAEEANVTLLKETWDSISDLPTDGTIALGKFDEAQLLEMKGSQNALLLVDSDGTSQGIDSLVVDFKSSVQKVIEHFVSHKAQHIAMLAGTEYTKKNHQRLKDPRIMAFQQVLAEKGYDEGPIIEADFSVESGYQAVKQYLKTNPHVPDALFAANDALAIGALKAIQEKGLVVPEDISVMGFNDVSVAKYVTPSLSTVKVYTEWMGELAVETILQLSNSKAPVSRKIIVETELIIRESTK
;
A
#
# COMPACT_ATOMS: atom_id res chain seq x y z
N PHE A 1 -26.13 39.26 25.31
CA PHE A 1 -25.70 38.32 26.36
C PHE A 1 -26.88 37.55 26.97
N GLU A 2 -28.02 38.18 27.27
CA GLU A 2 -29.22 37.54 27.86
C GLU A 2 -29.87 36.45 26.98
N ALA A 3 -29.78 36.53 25.64
CA ALA A 3 -30.33 35.52 24.74
C ALA A 3 -29.55 34.16 24.77
N ALA A 4 -28.26 34.20 25.09
CA ALA A 4 -27.43 33.03 25.21
C ALA A 4 -27.68 32.25 26.51
N GLU A 5 -27.99 32.95 27.59
CA GLU A 5 -28.39 32.37 28.88
C GLU A 5 -29.76 31.67 28.80
N ARG A 6 -30.72 32.27 28.09
CA ARG A 6 -32.07 31.68 27.89
C ARG A 6 -32.06 30.38 27.09
N LEU A 7 -31.06 30.17 26.22
CA LEU A 7 -30.93 28.97 25.36
C LEU A 7 -29.96 27.93 25.92
N ASN A 8 -29.49 28.14 27.16
CA ASN A 8 -28.47 27.25 27.76
C ASN A 8 -27.28 27.01 26.84
N TYR A 9 -26.96 28.02 25.99
CA TYR A 9 -25.83 27.96 25.05
C TYR A 9 -24.53 28.22 25.82
N THR A 10 -24.08 27.25 26.57
CA THR A 10 -22.72 27.24 27.06
C THR A 10 -21.82 27.02 25.85
N LYS A 11 -21.17 28.07 25.39
CA LYS A 11 -20.01 27.99 24.52
C LYS A 11 -18.98 27.19 25.30
N HIS A 12 -18.94 25.86 25.11
CA HIS A 12 -17.86 25.04 25.58
C HIS A 12 -16.58 25.52 24.84
N ARG A 13 -16.01 26.63 25.29
CA ARG A 13 -14.58 26.80 25.26
C ARG A 13 -14.06 25.69 26.19
N LYS A 14 -13.80 24.50 25.64
CA LYS A 14 -12.75 23.68 26.18
C LYS A 14 -11.53 24.59 26.20
N ASN A 15 -11.14 25.09 27.37
CA ASN A 15 -9.77 25.34 27.66
C ASN A 15 -9.14 23.95 27.51
N ALA A 16 -8.72 23.61 26.29
CA ALA A 16 -7.75 22.59 26.09
C ALA A 16 -6.53 23.12 26.85
N ALA A 17 -6.34 22.67 28.08
CA ALA A 17 -5.00 22.55 28.58
C ALA A 17 -4.20 21.96 27.42
N ASN A 18 -3.08 22.57 27.10
CA ASN A 18 -2.24 22.25 25.96
C ASN A 18 -1.54 20.89 26.23
N THR A 19 -2.34 19.84 26.48
CA THR A 19 -1.87 18.47 26.63
C THR A 19 -1.58 17.99 25.22
N LYS A 20 -0.31 17.81 24.93
CA LYS A 20 0.19 17.27 23.69
C LYS A 20 -0.49 15.91 23.46
N GLN A 21 -1.22 15.75 22.34
CA GLN A 21 -1.85 14.47 22.01
C GLN A 21 -0.78 13.40 21.78
N THR A 22 -1.11 12.17 22.12
CA THR A 22 -0.24 11.01 21.92
C THR A 22 -0.93 10.02 20.99
N LEU A 23 -0.30 9.72 19.87
CA LEU A 23 -0.72 8.69 18.94
C LEU A 23 0.19 7.47 19.04
N ARG A 24 -0.38 6.30 18.79
CA ARG A 24 0.36 5.06 18.64
C ARG A 24 0.43 4.70 17.17
N LEU A 25 1.61 4.29 16.71
CA LEU A 25 1.83 3.66 15.42
C LEU A 25 2.22 2.21 15.65
N ILE A 26 1.36 1.27 15.27
CA ILE A 26 1.65 -0.16 15.29
C ILE A 26 2.10 -0.58 13.90
N GLN A 27 3.33 -1.07 13.79
CA GLN A 27 3.91 -1.57 12.54
C GLN A 27 3.72 -3.09 12.43
N TRP A 28 3.26 -3.52 11.25
CA TRP A 28 3.10 -4.95 10.94
C TRP A 28 4.42 -5.63 10.58
N TYR A 29 5.34 -4.88 9.98
CA TYR A 29 6.63 -5.32 9.47
C TYR A 29 7.77 -4.97 10.44
N ASP A 30 8.91 -5.64 10.30
CA ASP A 30 10.14 -5.32 11.02
C ASP A 30 11.08 -4.43 10.20
N ASP A 31 12.18 -3.99 10.85
CA ASP A 31 13.16 -3.08 10.22
C ASP A 31 13.85 -3.69 8.99
N THR A 32 14.00 -5.03 8.94
CA THR A 32 14.63 -5.72 7.81
C THR A 32 13.71 -5.73 6.60
N GLU A 33 12.45 -6.07 6.80
CA GLU A 33 11.42 -6.06 5.77
C GLU A 33 11.18 -4.65 5.22
N GLU A 34 11.26 -3.63 6.07
CA GLU A 34 11.14 -2.23 5.67
C GLU A 34 12.24 -1.80 4.69
N LEU A 35 13.45 -2.35 4.82
CA LEU A 35 14.56 -2.05 3.92
C LEU A 35 14.47 -2.78 2.57
N GLU A 36 13.79 -3.92 2.52
CA GLU A 36 13.58 -4.69 1.29
C GLU A 36 12.50 -4.07 0.39
N ASP A 37 11.44 -3.49 0.99
CA ASP A 37 10.41 -2.73 0.27
C ASP A 37 10.17 -1.36 0.93
N LEU A 38 10.63 -0.30 0.28
CA LEU A 38 10.55 1.09 0.77
C LEU A 38 9.12 1.66 0.84
N TYR A 39 8.11 0.88 0.47
CA TYR A 39 6.71 1.29 0.49
C TYR A 39 6.25 1.69 1.89
N TYR A 40 6.41 0.79 2.87
CA TYR A 40 6.02 1.05 4.25
C TYR A 40 6.89 2.10 4.93
N LEU A 41 8.21 2.10 4.63
CA LEU A 41 9.13 3.15 5.10
C LEU A 41 8.62 4.54 4.71
N SER A 42 8.21 4.72 3.47
CA SER A 42 7.76 6.02 2.97
C SER A 42 6.44 6.48 3.64
N ILE A 43 5.49 5.56 3.87
CA ILE A 43 4.25 5.86 4.61
C ILE A 43 4.59 6.26 6.05
N ARG A 44 5.46 5.51 6.72
CA ARG A 44 5.89 5.79 8.10
C ARG A 44 6.57 7.16 8.21
N LEU A 45 7.45 7.50 7.29
CA LEU A 45 8.10 8.82 7.26
C LEU A 45 7.08 9.96 7.12
N GLY A 46 6.03 9.77 6.29
CA GLY A 46 4.92 10.71 6.20
C GLY A 46 4.14 10.85 7.52
N ILE A 47 3.90 9.72 8.23
CA ILE A 47 3.26 9.72 9.55
C ILE A 47 4.14 10.50 10.55
N GLU A 48 5.43 10.22 10.62
CA GLU A 48 6.37 10.86 11.54
C GLU A 48 6.46 12.37 11.31
N LYS A 49 6.63 12.78 10.07
CA LYS A 49 6.68 14.19 9.64
C LYS A 49 5.41 14.94 10.05
N LYS A 50 4.25 14.37 9.74
CA LYS A 50 2.97 15.02 10.05
C LYS A 50 2.68 15.07 11.55
N ALA A 51 3.06 14.04 12.31
CA ALA A 51 2.95 14.04 13.77
C ALA A 51 3.82 15.13 14.40
N GLU A 52 5.04 15.34 13.89
CA GLU A 52 5.92 16.45 14.32
C GLU A 52 5.29 17.81 14.00
N GLU A 53 4.83 18.03 12.77
CA GLU A 53 4.15 19.26 12.34
C GLU A 53 2.91 19.58 13.18
N ALA A 54 2.15 18.55 13.55
CA ALA A 54 0.96 18.67 14.39
C ALA A 54 1.26 18.79 15.89
N ASN A 55 2.55 18.76 16.29
CA ASN A 55 3.00 18.75 17.69
C ASN A 55 2.38 17.58 18.49
N VAL A 56 2.31 16.39 17.89
CA VAL A 56 1.80 15.14 18.48
C VAL A 56 2.99 14.29 18.93
N THR A 57 2.86 13.60 20.06
CA THR A 57 3.81 12.55 20.45
C THR A 57 3.45 11.26 19.72
N LEU A 58 4.41 10.64 19.02
CA LEU A 58 4.23 9.37 18.32
C LEU A 58 4.95 8.25 19.06
N LEU A 59 4.22 7.25 19.55
CA LEU A 59 4.75 6.00 20.10
C LEU A 59 4.82 4.99 18.96
N LYS A 60 6.04 4.57 18.58
CA LYS A 60 6.27 3.57 17.53
C LYS A 60 6.46 2.21 18.18
N GLU A 61 5.65 1.26 17.80
CA GLU A 61 5.59 -0.07 18.41
C GLU A 61 5.31 -1.13 17.34
N THR A 62 5.76 -2.35 17.59
CA THR A 62 5.34 -3.53 16.84
C THR A 62 4.24 -4.26 17.62
N TRP A 63 3.54 -5.18 16.96
CA TRP A 63 2.49 -5.95 17.63
C TRP A 63 2.95 -6.63 18.92
N ASP A 64 4.17 -7.18 18.94
CA ASP A 64 4.70 -7.94 20.07
C ASP A 64 5.27 -7.04 21.19
N SER A 65 5.31 -5.72 20.99
CA SER A 65 5.90 -4.74 21.92
C SER A 65 4.96 -3.61 22.30
N ILE A 66 3.65 -3.81 22.18
CA ILE A 66 2.64 -2.79 22.53
C ILE A 66 2.70 -2.50 24.02
N SER A 67 2.91 -1.23 24.37
CA SER A 67 2.92 -0.75 25.76
C SER A 67 1.51 -0.47 26.30
N ASP A 68 1.37 -0.47 27.64
CA ASP A 68 0.12 -0.07 28.31
C ASP A 68 -0.08 1.46 28.39
N LEU A 69 0.77 2.24 27.72
CA LEU A 69 0.66 3.70 27.75
C LEU A 69 -0.63 4.17 27.11
N PRO A 70 -1.38 5.09 27.73
CA PRO A 70 -2.59 5.62 27.15
C PRO A 70 -2.29 6.46 25.92
N THR A 71 -3.12 6.33 24.87
CA THR A 71 -3.01 7.10 23.63
C THR A 71 -4.38 7.65 23.21
N ASP A 72 -4.37 8.76 22.47
CA ASP A 72 -5.60 9.38 21.96
C ASP A 72 -6.13 8.68 20.70
N GLY A 73 -5.26 7.95 19.99
CA GLY A 73 -5.62 7.16 18.82
C GLY A 73 -4.48 6.27 18.35
N THR A 74 -4.81 5.28 17.55
CA THR A 74 -3.87 4.29 17.00
C THR A 74 -3.95 4.24 15.48
N ILE A 75 -2.80 4.33 14.83
CA ILE A 75 -2.60 4.01 13.42
C ILE A 75 -1.98 2.63 13.36
N ALA A 76 -2.64 1.67 12.71
CA ALA A 76 -2.12 0.34 12.47
C ALA A 76 -1.70 0.25 10.99
N LEU A 77 -0.39 0.21 10.72
CA LEU A 77 0.19 0.25 9.38
C LEU A 77 0.57 -1.15 8.94
N GLY A 78 -0.10 -1.65 7.91
CA GLY A 78 0.13 -2.95 7.30
C GLY A 78 -1.05 -3.91 7.42
N LYS A 79 -0.78 -5.22 7.53
CA LYS A 79 -1.76 -6.31 7.34
C LYS A 79 -1.83 -7.22 8.56
N PHE A 80 -2.82 -7.00 9.39
CA PHE A 80 -3.01 -7.70 10.66
C PHE A 80 -4.02 -8.84 10.53
N ASP A 81 -3.86 -9.89 11.34
CA ASP A 81 -4.85 -10.95 11.52
C ASP A 81 -6.16 -10.41 12.10
N GLU A 82 -7.28 -11.08 11.79
CA GLU A 82 -8.59 -10.71 12.31
C GLU A 82 -8.61 -10.64 13.85
N ALA A 83 -7.93 -11.57 14.52
CA ALA A 83 -7.82 -11.58 15.99
C ALA A 83 -7.08 -10.32 16.49
N GLN A 84 -6.00 -9.91 15.82
CA GLN A 84 -5.27 -8.69 16.16
C GLN A 84 -6.13 -7.44 15.94
N LEU A 85 -6.91 -7.40 14.85
CA LEU A 85 -7.82 -6.29 14.56
C LEU A 85 -8.91 -6.15 15.62
N LEU A 86 -9.50 -7.27 16.07
CA LEU A 86 -10.52 -7.28 17.12
C LEU A 86 -9.94 -6.85 18.47
N GLU A 87 -8.73 -7.28 18.81
CA GLU A 87 -8.02 -6.90 20.02
C GLU A 87 -7.71 -5.39 20.02
N MET A 88 -7.13 -4.86 18.92
CA MET A 88 -6.90 -3.42 18.76
C MET A 88 -8.20 -2.62 18.89
N LYS A 89 -9.28 -3.06 18.24
CA LYS A 89 -10.59 -2.38 18.32
C LYS A 89 -11.16 -2.36 19.75
N GLY A 90 -10.95 -3.40 20.52
CA GLY A 90 -11.41 -3.50 21.91
C GLY A 90 -10.66 -2.58 22.88
N SER A 91 -9.40 -2.27 22.57
CA SER A 91 -8.49 -1.53 23.46
C SER A 91 -8.35 -0.05 23.11
N GLN A 92 -8.85 0.42 21.95
CA GLN A 92 -8.58 1.76 21.42
C GLN A 92 -9.84 2.63 21.31
N ASN A 93 -9.69 3.93 21.61
CA ASN A 93 -10.74 4.92 21.43
C ASN A 93 -10.94 5.30 19.95
N ALA A 94 -9.85 5.45 19.20
CA ALA A 94 -9.81 5.70 17.77
C ALA A 94 -8.77 4.78 17.13
N LEU A 95 -9.14 4.10 16.05
CA LEU A 95 -8.29 3.18 15.30
C LEU A 95 -8.45 3.42 13.81
N LEU A 96 -7.31 3.58 13.12
CA LEU A 96 -7.22 3.69 11.67
C LEU A 96 -6.28 2.61 11.13
N LEU A 97 -6.78 1.79 10.22
CA LEU A 97 -5.91 0.90 9.43
C LEU A 97 -5.36 1.64 8.22
N VAL A 98 -4.09 1.43 7.93
CA VAL A 98 -3.42 1.94 6.73
C VAL A 98 -2.89 0.75 5.94
N ASP A 99 -3.19 0.73 4.64
CA ASP A 99 -2.87 -0.35 3.69
C ASP A 99 -3.64 -1.66 3.92
N SER A 100 -4.70 -1.64 4.70
CA SER A 100 -5.66 -2.75 4.80
C SER A 100 -7.07 -2.26 5.07
N ASP A 101 -8.07 -3.05 4.64
CA ASP A 101 -9.49 -2.72 4.76
C ASP A 101 -10.10 -3.44 5.95
N GLY A 102 -10.40 -2.71 7.01
CA GLY A 102 -11.09 -3.20 8.21
C GLY A 102 -12.55 -2.74 8.32
N THR A 103 -13.14 -2.20 7.26
CA THR A 103 -14.51 -1.65 7.32
C THR A 103 -15.54 -2.71 7.63
N SER A 104 -15.34 -3.96 7.22
CA SER A 104 -16.20 -5.10 7.60
C SER A 104 -16.15 -5.42 9.10
N GLN A 105 -15.05 -5.11 9.77
CA GLN A 105 -14.89 -5.19 11.22
C GLN A 105 -15.31 -3.90 11.94
N GLY A 106 -15.78 -2.88 11.20
CA GLY A 106 -16.16 -1.57 11.73
C GLY A 106 -14.96 -0.72 12.16
N ILE A 107 -13.84 -0.80 11.43
CA ILE A 107 -12.62 -0.02 11.65
C ILE A 107 -12.41 0.91 10.44
N ASP A 108 -12.08 2.19 10.73
CA ASP A 108 -11.74 3.14 9.66
C ASP A 108 -10.48 2.70 8.92
N SER A 109 -10.45 2.88 7.61
CA SER A 109 -9.39 2.37 6.76
C SER A 109 -8.96 3.38 5.70
N LEU A 110 -7.66 3.42 5.45
CA LEU A 110 -7.02 4.21 4.40
C LEU A 110 -6.26 3.26 3.47
N VAL A 111 -6.71 3.16 2.23
CA VAL A 111 -6.24 2.16 1.26
C VAL A 111 -5.95 2.77 -0.11
N VAL A 112 -5.16 2.08 -0.91
CA VAL A 112 -4.90 2.42 -2.31
C VAL A 112 -6.00 1.85 -3.20
N ASP A 113 -6.36 2.54 -4.29
CA ASP A 113 -7.25 2.01 -5.33
C ASP A 113 -6.49 1.04 -6.26
N PHE A 114 -6.28 -0.18 -5.77
CA PHE A 114 -5.59 -1.20 -6.56
C PHE A 114 -6.35 -1.58 -7.84
N LYS A 115 -7.69 -1.58 -7.83
CA LYS A 115 -8.48 -1.94 -9.01
C LYS A 115 -8.30 -0.91 -10.13
N SER A 116 -8.50 0.36 -9.84
CA SER A 116 -8.27 1.46 -10.79
C SER A 116 -6.83 1.48 -11.28
N SER A 117 -5.87 1.24 -10.39
CA SER A 117 -4.44 1.19 -10.73
C SER A 117 -4.14 0.10 -11.75
N VAL A 118 -4.57 -1.13 -11.49
CA VAL A 118 -4.35 -2.27 -12.39
C VAL A 118 -5.08 -2.07 -13.72
N GLN A 119 -6.27 -1.48 -13.69
CA GLN A 119 -6.98 -1.12 -14.92
C GLN A 119 -6.16 -0.17 -15.79
N LYS A 120 -5.58 0.89 -15.22
CA LYS A 120 -4.71 1.83 -15.94
C LYS A 120 -3.50 1.13 -16.57
N VAL A 121 -2.88 0.18 -15.85
CA VAL A 121 -1.73 -0.62 -16.35
C VAL A 121 -2.13 -1.46 -17.55
N ILE A 122 -3.22 -2.24 -17.43
CA ILE A 122 -3.68 -3.10 -18.52
C ILE A 122 -4.13 -2.27 -19.71
N GLU A 123 -4.82 -1.15 -19.51
CA GLU A 123 -5.21 -0.23 -20.59
C GLU A 123 -3.99 0.33 -21.33
N HIS A 124 -2.93 0.66 -20.61
CA HIS A 124 -1.68 1.08 -21.24
C HIS A 124 -1.10 -0.03 -22.11
N PHE A 125 -0.96 -1.26 -21.61
CA PHE A 125 -0.44 -2.37 -22.39
C PHE A 125 -1.29 -2.70 -23.62
N VAL A 126 -2.61 -2.74 -23.45
CA VAL A 126 -3.56 -3.00 -24.55
C VAL A 126 -3.50 -1.91 -25.62
N SER A 127 -3.37 -0.63 -25.23
CA SER A 127 -3.23 0.49 -26.19
C SER A 127 -1.96 0.39 -27.04
N HIS A 128 -0.93 -0.28 -26.51
CA HIS A 128 0.32 -0.59 -27.20
C HIS A 128 0.34 -2.00 -27.82
N LYS A 129 -0.84 -2.61 -27.99
CA LYS A 129 -1.08 -3.87 -28.73
C LYS A 129 -0.47 -5.11 -28.08
N ALA A 130 -0.23 -5.11 -26.77
CA ALA A 130 0.12 -6.34 -26.05
C ALA A 130 -1.03 -7.33 -26.15
N GLN A 131 -0.73 -8.58 -26.54
CA GLN A 131 -1.69 -9.69 -26.64
C GLN A 131 -1.56 -10.67 -25.49
N HIS A 132 -0.36 -10.86 -24.98
CA HIS A 132 -0.04 -11.78 -23.88
C HIS A 132 0.52 -11.00 -22.70
N ILE A 133 -0.33 -10.78 -21.72
CA ILE A 133 0.02 -9.98 -20.53
C ILE A 133 0.18 -10.93 -19.35
N ALA A 134 1.33 -10.89 -18.68
CA ALA A 134 1.61 -11.63 -17.45
C ALA A 134 1.66 -10.71 -16.22
N MET A 135 1.44 -11.27 -15.05
CA MET A 135 1.65 -10.60 -13.78
C MET A 135 2.73 -11.31 -12.95
N LEU A 136 3.68 -10.54 -12.44
CA LEU A 136 4.62 -10.98 -11.39
C LEU A 136 4.06 -10.53 -10.04
N ALA A 137 3.48 -11.47 -9.30
CA ALA A 137 2.79 -11.21 -8.06
C ALA A 137 3.65 -11.51 -6.84
N GLY A 138 3.51 -10.71 -5.79
CA GLY A 138 4.14 -10.96 -4.51
C GLY A 138 3.28 -11.83 -3.59
N THR A 139 3.92 -12.65 -2.79
CA THR A 139 3.27 -13.46 -1.76
C THR A 139 3.58 -12.89 -0.38
N GLU A 140 2.55 -12.66 0.42
CA GLU A 140 2.64 -12.18 1.79
C GLU A 140 1.83 -13.06 2.74
N TYR A 141 2.22 -13.03 4.01
CA TYR A 141 1.57 -13.80 5.08
C TYR A 141 1.35 -12.93 6.31
N THR A 142 0.26 -13.16 7.03
CA THR A 142 0.08 -12.57 8.36
C THR A 142 1.16 -13.07 9.32
N LYS A 143 1.61 -12.22 10.25
CA LYS A 143 2.74 -12.56 11.14
C LYS A 143 2.38 -13.60 12.20
N LYS A 144 1.20 -13.49 12.80
CA LYS A 144 0.80 -14.33 13.94
C LYS A 144 0.39 -15.74 13.50
N ASN A 145 -0.51 -15.85 12.51
CA ASN A 145 -1.11 -17.12 12.09
C ASN A 145 -0.52 -17.65 10.78
N HIS A 146 0.46 -16.95 10.19
CA HIS A 146 1.10 -17.30 8.93
C HIS A 146 0.06 -17.62 7.82
N GLN A 147 -1.04 -16.88 7.80
CA GLN A 147 -2.09 -17.03 6.82
C GLN A 147 -1.71 -16.26 5.55
N ARG A 148 -1.77 -16.93 4.39
CA ARG A 148 -1.51 -16.29 3.10
C ARG A 148 -2.52 -15.17 2.86
N LEU A 149 -2.01 -13.99 2.57
CA LEU A 149 -2.80 -12.82 2.19
C LEU A 149 -3.16 -12.87 0.71
N LYS A 150 -4.37 -12.43 0.41
CA LYS A 150 -4.82 -12.27 -0.99
C LYS A 150 -4.42 -10.89 -1.47
N ASP A 151 -3.50 -10.83 -2.43
CA ASP A 151 -3.14 -9.56 -3.08
C ASP A 151 -4.33 -9.07 -3.94
N PRO A 152 -4.90 -7.89 -3.66
CA PRO A 152 -6.02 -7.34 -4.43
C PRO A 152 -5.65 -7.05 -5.88
N ARG A 153 -4.38 -6.88 -6.20
CA ARG A 153 -3.88 -6.67 -7.56
C ARG A 153 -4.07 -7.89 -8.45
N ILE A 154 -3.93 -9.10 -7.90
CA ILE A 154 -4.18 -10.37 -8.63
C ILE A 154 -5.64 -10.45 -9.07
N MET A 155 -6.57 -10.22 -8.14
CA MET A 155 -8.00 -10.25 -8.45
C MET A 155 -8.36 -9.18 -9.49
N ALA A 156 -7.84 -7.96 -9.33
CA ALA A 156 -8.06 -6.88 -10.28
C ALA A 156 -7.47 -7.22 -11.67
N PHE A 157 -6.27 -7.80 -11.73
CA PHE A 157 -5.63 -8.20 -12.97
C PHE A 157 -6.47 -9.22 -13.75
N GLN A 158 -6.90 -10.29 -13.10
CA GLN A 158 -7.74 -11.31 -13.72
C GLN A 158 -9.09 -10.75 -14.19
N GLN A 159 -9.74 -9.93 -13.34
CA GLN A 159 -11.02 -9.31 -13.67
C GLN A 159 -10.91 -8.36 -14.87
N VAL A 160 -9.91 -7.47 -14.89
CA VAL A 160 -9.75 -6.49 -15.97
C VAL A 160 -9.40 -7.16 -17.30
N LEU A 161 -8.55 -8.19 -17.28
CA LEU A 161 -8.28 -8.99 -18.50
C LEU A 161 -9.55 -9.61 -19.06
N ALA A 162 -10.35 -10.25 -18.21
CA ALA A 162 -11.62 -10.86 -18.62
C ALA A 162 -12.61 -9.81 -19.17
N GLU A 163 -12.75 -8.65 -18.53
CA GLU A 163 -13.61 -7.54 -18.98
C GLU A 163 -13.18 -7.01 -20.37
N LYS A 164 -11.90 -7.11 -20.72
CA LYS A 164 -11.35 -6.69 -22.02
C LYS A 164 -11.32 -7.83 -23.07
N GLY A 165 -11.78 -9.04 -22.71
CA GLY A 165 -11.81 -10.19 -23.60
C GLY A 165 -10.46 -10.87 -23.84
N TYR A 166 -9.51 -10.69 -22.93
CA TYR A 166 -8.25 -11.39 -22.92
C TYR A 166 -8.37 -12.73 -22.19
N ASP A 167 -7.57 -13.70 -22.60
CA ASP A 167 -7.40 -14.95 -21.85
C ASP A 167 -6.79 -14.67 -20.46
N GLU A 168 -6.93 -15.63 -19.54
CA GLU A 168 -6.28 -15.55 -18.23
C GLU A 168 -4.77 -15.41 -18.41
N GLY A 169 -4.23 -14.26 -18.00
CA GLY A 169 -2.79 -14.01 -18.04
C GLY A 169 -2.07 -14.85 -16.98
N PRO A 170 -0.86 -15.37 -17.26
CA PRO A 170 -0.10 -16.12 -16.29
C PRO A 170 0.27 -15.27 -15.08
N ILE A 171 0.13 -15.87 -13.88
CA ILE A 171 0.58 -15.30 -12.62
C ILE A 171 1.88 -15.97 -12.23
N ILE A 172 2.97 -15.20 -12.17
CA ILE A 172 4.28 -15.64 -11.71
C ILE A 172 4.40 -15.23 -10.25
N GLU A 173 4.52 -16.20 -9.34
CA GLU A 173 4.61 -15.92 -7.90
C GLU A 173 6.05 -15.76 -7.45
N ALA A 174 6.29 -14.77 -6.57
CA ALA A 174 7.55 -14.46 -5.92
C ALA A 174 7.29 -13.84 -4.54
N ASP A 175 8.32 -13.62 -3.74
CA ASP A 175 8.25 -12.74 -2.57
C ASP A 175 8.47 -11.27 -3.01
N PHE A 176 8.18 -10.29 -2.17
CA PHE A 176 8.30 -8.87 -2.54
C PHE A 176 9.75 -8.35 -2.54
N SER A 177 10.71 -9.09 -3.11
CA SER A 177 12.12 -8.71 -3.18
C SER A 177 12.67 -8.71 -4.61
N VAL A 178 13.77 -7.99 -4.84
CA VAL A 178 14.48 -7.96 -6.13
C VAL A 178 14.98 -9.35 -6.51
N GLU A 179 15.57 -10.08 -5.56
CA GLU A 179 16.15 -11.41 -5.82
C GLU A 179 15.06 -12.43 -6.17
N SER A 180 13.95 -12.46 -5.44
CA SER A 180 12.87 -13.40 -5.74
C SER A 180 12.21 -13.11 -7.09
N GLY A 181 12.00 -11.82 -7.44
CA GLY A 181 11.50 -11.42 -8.75
C GLY A 181 12.43 -11.86 -9.88
N TYR A 182 13.75 -11.68 -9.70
CA TYR A 182 14.74 -12.15 -10.65
C TYR A 182 14.67 -13.68 -10.86
N GLN A 183 14.67 -14.46 -9.78
CA GLN A 183 14.64 -15.92 -9.87
C GLN A 183 13.33 -16.43 -10.48
N ALA A 184 12.18 -15.87 -10.08
CA ALA A 184 10.88 -16.27 -10.59
C ALA A 184 10.77 -16.03 -12.10
N VAL A 185 11.15 -14.84 -12.59
CA VAL A 185 11.11 -14.52 -14.03
C VAL A 185 12.15 -15.32 -14.81
N LYS A 186 13.36 -15.51 -14.28
CA LYS A 186 14.40 -16.35 -14.90
C LYS A 186 13.91 -17.79 -15.08
N GLN A 187 13.26 -18.36 -14.07
CA GLN A 187 12.68 -19.70 -14.15
C GLN A 187 11.51 -19.74 -15.13
N TYR A 188 10.63 -18.76 -15.10
CA TYR A 188 9.51 -18.66 -16.04
C TYR A 188 9.99 -18.64 -17.50
N LEU A 189 10.95 -17.77 -17.83
CA LEU A 189 11.53 -17.66 -19.18
C LEU A 189 12.31 -18.90 -19.64
N LYS A 190 12.74 -19.76 -18.71
CA LYS A 190 13.40 -21.01 -19.00
C LYS A 190 12.42 -22.14 -19.35
N THR A 191 11.27 -22.16 -18.67
CA THR A 191 10.29 -23.26 -18.75
C THR A 191 9.16 -22.99 -19.72
N ASN A 192 8.90 -21.73 -20.06
CA ASN A 192 7.81 -21.35 -20.94
C ASN A 192 8.37 -20.91 -22.32
N PRO A 193 7.90 -21.54 -23.41
CA PRO A 193 8.36 -21.19 -24.76
C PRO A 193 7.80 -19.83 -25.26
N HIS A 194 6.68 -19.37 -24.69
CA HIS A 194 6.04 -18.10 -25.05
C HIS A 194 6.41 -17.01 -24.04
N VAL A 195 7.09 -15.99 -24.52
CA VAL A 195 7.40 -14.80 -23.76
C VAL A 195 6.19 -13.88 -23.79
N PRO A 196 5.71 -13.32 -22.66
CA PRO A 196 4.63 -12.33 -22.68
C PRO A 196 5.09 -11.02 -23.33
N ASP A 197 4.17 -10.33 -23.99
CA ASP A 197 4.44 -9.00 -24.57
C ASP A 197 4.58 -7.91 -23.51
N ALA A 198 3.94 -8.14 -22.36
CA ALA A 198 3.97 -7.23 -21.22
C ALA A 198 3.95 -7.98 -19.88
N LEU A 199 4.69 -7.44 -18.91
CA LEU A 199 4.79 -7.93 -17.55
C LEU A 199 4.42 -6.82 -16.57
N PHE A 200 3.35 -7.01 -15.81
CA PHE A 200 2.99 -6.16 -14.67
C PHE A 200 3.55 -6.77 -13.39
N ALA A 201 4.44 -6.08 -12.69
CA ALA A 201 4.99 -6.50 -11.41
C ALA A 201 4.26 -5.78 -10.26
N ALA A 202 3.94 -6.54 -9.21
CA ALA A 202 3.17 -6.06 -8.07
C ALA A 202 3.90 -4.98 -7.23
N ASN A 203 5.24 -4.87 -7.34
CA ASN A 203 6.02 -3.74 -6.87
C ASN A 203 7.26 -3.49 -7.74
N ASP A 204 7.95 -2.37 -7.49
CA ASP A 204 9.14 -1.99 -8.25
C ASP A 204 10.34 -2.90 -7.96
N ALA A 205 10.45 -3.47 -6.76
CA ALA A 205 11.51 -4.41 -6.43
C ALA A 205 11.43 -5.67 -7.31
N LEU A 206 10.24 -6.25 -7.42
CA LEU A 206 9.95 -7.36 -8.34
C LEU A 206 10.25 -6.98 -9.79
N ALA A 207 9.82 -5.79 -10.23
CA ALA A 207 10.06 -5.30 -11.60
C ALA A 207 11.57 -5.17 -11.90
N ILE A 208 12.36 -4.65 -10.97
CA ILE A 208 13.82 -4.53 -11.10
C ILE A 208 14.46 -5.90 -11.24
N GLY A 209 14.05 -6.89 -10.44
CA GLY A 209 14.48 -8.26 -10.58
C GLY A 209 14.12 -8.86 -11.94
N ALA A 210 12.89 -8.61 -12.39
CA ALA A 210 12.41 -9.04 -13.70
C ALA A 210 13.24 -8.45 -14.85
N LEU A 211 13.53 -7.13 -14.83
CA LEU A 211 14.37 -6.47 -15.83
C LEU A 211 15.72 -7.18 -15.99
N LYS A 212 16.38 -7.51 -14.87
CA LYS A 212 17.65 -8.24 -14.90
C LYS A 212 17.51 -9.62 -15.54
N ALA A 213 16.49 -10.39 -15.17
CA ALA A 213 16.28 -11.74 -15.73
C ALA A 213 15.98 -11.70 -17.23
N ILE A 214 15.19 -10.73 -17.69
CA ILE A 214 14.84 -10.51 -19.09
C ILE A 214 16.11 -10.15 -19.90
N GLN A 215 16.92 -9.23 -19.42
CA GLN A 215 18.18 -8.82 -20.05
C GLN A 215 19.19 -9.95 -20.13
N GLU A 216 19.34 -10.77 -19.07
CA GLU A 216 20.20 -11.96 -19.07
C GLU A 216 19.75 -13.02 -20.08
N LYS A 217 18.45 -13.08 -20.39
CA LYS A 217 17.88 -13.95 -21.43
C LYS A 217 18.21 -13.45 -22.85
N GLY A 218 18.71 -12.22 -22.98
CA GLY A 218 18.98 -11.55 -24.25
C GLY A 218 17.75 -10.88 -24.88
N LEU A 219 16.69 -10.69 -24.12
CA LEU A 219 15.48 -9.97 -24.54
C LEU A 219 15.63 -8.48 -24.26
N VAL A 220 15.05 -7.66 -25.12
CA VAL A 220 15.11 -6.20 -25.06
C VAL A 220 13.82 -5.63 -24.45
N VAL A 221 13.97 -4.79 -23.44
CA VAL A 221 12.87 -4.02 -22.84
C VAL A 221 12.96 -2.60 -23.36
N PRO A 222 11.87 -2.04 -23.96
CA PRO A 222 10.51 -2.56 -24.00
C PRO A 222 10.16 -3.32 -25.30
N GLU A 223 11.09 -3.53 -26.25
CA GLU A 223 10.81 -4.00 -27.61
C GLU A 223 10.22 -5.40 -27.64
N ASP A 224 10.84 -6.34 -26.90
CA ASP A 224 10.39 -7.74 -26.81
C ASP A 224 9.36 -7.92 -25.72
N ILE A 225 9.50 -7.21 -24.58
CA ILE A 225 8.61 -7.29 -23.42
C ILE A 225 8.57 -5.93 -22.69
N SER A 226 7.39 -5.35 -22.58
CA SER A 226 7.17 -4.17 -21.74
C SER A 226 7.10 -4.58 -20.27
N VAL A 227 7.71 -3.80 -19.36
CA VAL A 227 7.69 -4.05 -17.92
C VAL A 227 7.17 -2.85 -17.18
N MET A 228 6.19 -3.06 -16.29
CA MET A 228 5.64 -2.02 -15.42
C MET A 228 5.64 -2.47 -13.98
N GLY A 229 6.14 -1.61 -13.08
CA GLY A 229 6.17 -1.81 -11.64
C GLY A 229 4.99 -1.17 -10.90
N PHE A 230 5.14 -1.02 -9.59
CA PHE A 230 4.17 -0.42 -8.69
C PHE A 230 4.91 0.20 -7.49
N ASN A 231 4.55 1.38 -7.05
CA ASN A 231 4.95 2.23 -5.93
C ASN A 231 5.70 3.51 -6.34
N ASP A 232 6.44 3.53 -7.45
CA ASP A 232 7.35 4.61 -7.88
C ASP A 232 8.45 4.91 -6.86
N VAL A 233 9.13 3.84 -6.40
CA VAL A 233 10.27 4.01 -5.50
C VAL A 233 11.42 4.77 -6.19
N SER A 234 12.23 5.49 -5.40
CA SER A 234 13.23 6.42 -5.94
C SER A 234 14.22 5.80 -6.93
N VAL A 235 14.54 4.52 -6.79
CA VAL A 235 15.46 3.77 -7.66
C VAL A 235 14.86 3.48 -9.04
N ALA A 236 13.54 3.45 -9.20
CA ALA A 236 12.85 3.08 -10.44
C ALA A 236 13.29 3.92 -11.66
N LYS A 237 13.62 5.19 -11.46
CA LYS A 237 14.08 6.10 -12.51
C LYS A 237 15.55 5.95 -12.88
N TYR A 238 16.33 5.19 -12.10
CA TYR A 238 17.79 5.05 -12.30
C TYR A 238 18.21 3.67 -12.81
N VAL A 239 17.29 2.72 -12.89
CA VAL A 239 17.55 1.43 -13.56
C VAL A 239 17.57 1.62 -15.08
N THR A 240 18.11 0.65 -15.82
CA THR A 240 18.17 0.69 -17.28
C THR A 240 17.48 -0.52 -17.89
N PRO A 241 16.43 -0.31 -18.71
CA PRO A 241 15.74 0.96 -18.97
C PRO A 241 15.06 1.52 -17.70
N SER A 242 14.83 2.84 -17.66
CA SER A 242 14.10 3.45 -16.52
C SER A 242 12.68 2.90 -16.43
N LEU A 243 12.26 2.52 -15.20
CA LEU A 243 11.07 1.74 -14.97
C LEU A 243 9.78 2.57 -14.98
N SER A 244 8.87 2.23 -15.90
CA SER A 244 7.46 2.65 -15.84
C SER A 244 6.78 1.99 -14.66
N THR A 245 5.95 2.73 -13.92
CA THR A 245 5.38 2.24 -12.65
C THR A 245 4.08 2.96 -12.31
N VAL A 246 3.31 2.38 -11.41
CA VAL A 246 2.18 3.05 -10.76
C VAL A 246 2.70 3.79 -9.54
N LYS A 247 2.55 5.10 -9.51
CA LYS A 247 2.92 5.92 -8.36
C LYS A 247 1.84 5.87 -7.29
N VAL A 248 2.23 5.45 -6.10
CA VAL A 248 1.47 5.62 -4.86
C VAL A 248 2.06 6.79 -4.09
N TYR A 249 1.24 7.73 -3.66
CA TYR A 249 1.67 8.89 -2.87
C TYR A 249 1.84 8.50 -1.40
N THR A 250 2.78 7.62 -1.13
CA THR A 250 2.99 6.94 0.17
C THR A 250 3.26 7.91 1.31
N GLU A 251 4.15 8.90 1.12
CA GLU A 251 4.43 9.92 2.14
C GLU A 251 3.16 10.72 2.47
N TRP A 252 2.44 11.20 1.45
CA TRP A 252 1.18 11.91 1.64
C TRP A 252 0.09 11.03 2.29
N MET A 253 0.06 9.74 1.94
CA MET A 253 -0.83 8.77 2.59
C MET A 253 -0.55 8.66 4.10
N GLY A 254 0.72 8.71 4.49
CA GLY A 254 1.13 8.80 5.89
C GLY A 254 0.68 10.09 6.58
N GLU A 255 0.84 11.23 5.91
CA GLU A 255 0.35 12.53 6.41
C GLU A 255 -1.17 12.51 6.60
N LEU A 256 -1.91 11.99 5.61
CA LEU A 256 -3.38 11.85 5.65
C LEU A 256 -3.83 10.92 6.79
N ALA A 257 -3.06 9.88 7.10
CA ALA A 257 -3.35 8.97 8.21
C ALA A 257 -3.35 9.73 9.55
N VAL A 258 -2.37 10.60 9.79
CA VAL A 258 -2.31 11.42 11.01
C VAL A 258 -3.48 12.41 11.07
N GLU A 259 -3.79 13.10 9.99
CA GLU A 259 -4.96 14.01 9.94
C GLU A 259 -6.26 13.27 10.24
N THR A 260 -6.42 12.10 9.66
CA THR A 260 -7.61 11.26 9.84
C THR A 260 -7.76 10.78 11.27
N ILE A 261 -6.68 10.25 11.89
CA ILE A 261 -6.78 9.74 13.27
C ILE A 261 -6.99 10.85 14.29
N LEU A 262 -6.42 12.04 14.08
CA LEU A 262 -6.67 13.21 14.91
C LEU A 262 -8.14 13.67 14.82
N GLN A 263 -8.74 13.59 13.64
CA GLN A 263 -10.16 13.87 13.48
C GLN A 263 -11.01 12.82 14.22
N LEU A 264 -10.68 11.53 14.09
CA LEU A 264 -11.38 10.42 14.75
C LEU A 264 -11.31 10.49 16.27
N SER A 265 -10.16 10.85 16.83
CA SER A 265 -9.99 10.99 18.28
C SER A 265 -10.84 12.11 18.86
N ASN A 266 -11.11 13.16 18.09
CA ASN A 266 -11.94 14.30 18.51
C ASN A 266 -13.43 14.11 18.24
N SER A 267 -13.82 13.31 17.26
CA SER A 267 -15.22 13.12 16.87
C SER A 267 -15.45 11.74 16.27
N LYS A 268 -16.05 10.86 17.06
CA LYS A 268 -16.35 9.49 16.63
C LYS A 268 -17.41 9.50 15.51
N ALA A 269 -17.07 8.93 14.37
CA ALA A 269 -18.03 8.73 13.28
C ALA A 269 -19.09 7.66 13.66
N PRO A 270 -20.35 7.77 13.19
CA PRO A 270 -21.39 6.80 13.47
C PRO A 270 -21.18 5.45 12.77
N VAL A 271 -20.37 5.42 11.71
CA VAL A 271 -20.00 4.24 10.93
C VAL A 271 -18.52 4.30 10.57
N SER A 272 -17.91 3.15 10.30
CA SER A 272 -16.55 3.09 9.77
C SER A 272 -16.48 3.70 8.38
N ARG A 273 -15.34 4.32 8.07
CA ARG A 273 -15.07 4.97 6.78
C ARG A 273 -13.96 4.24 6.04
N LYS A 274 -14.06 4.22 4.73
CA LYS A 274 -12.98 3.78 3.84
C LYS A 274 -12.53 4.97 3.00
N ILE A 275 -11.30 5.40 3.22
CA ILE A 275 -10.64 6.43 2.43
C ILE A 275 -9.81 5.71 1.36
N ILE A 276 -10.07 6.01 0.10
CA ILE A 276 -9.39 5.41 -1.04
C ILE A 276 -8.50 6.45 -1.68
N VAL A 277 -7.21 6.17 -1.78
CA VAL A 277 -6.22 7.04 -2.39
C VAL A 277 -6.00 6.61 -3.84
N GLU A 278 -6.18 7.55 -4.76
CA GLU A 278 -5.90 7.37 -6.18
C GLU A 278 -4.40 7.26 -6.46
N THR A 279 -4.08 6.70 -7.62
CA THR A 279 -2.72 6.49 -8.10
C THR A 279 -2.50 7.15 -9.45
N GLU A 280 -1.25 7.34 -9.82
CA GLU A 280 -0.84 7.90 -11.10
C GLU A 280 0.05 6.91 -11.87
N LEU A 281 -0.13 6.84 -13.20
CA LEU A 281 0.74 6.05 -14.05
C LEU A 281 1.95 6.88 -14.48
N ILE A 282 3.14 6.45 -14.15
CA ILE A 282 4.40 7.09 -14.51
C ILE A 282 5.05 6.28 -15.63
N ILE A 283 4.96 6.80 -16.85
CA ILE A 283 5.54 6.16 -18.03
C ILE A 283 6.98 6.57 -18.18
N ARG A 284 7.86 5.58 -18.40
CA ARG A 284 9.29 5.70 -18.63
C ARG A 284 9.71 4.78 -19.78
N GLU A 285 10.99 4.39 -19.83
CA GLU A 285 11.58 3.63 -20.95
C GLU A 285 11.24 2.14 -20.96
N SER A 286 10.75 1.56 -19.85
CA SER A 286 10.48 0.12 -19.76
C SER A 286 9.15 -0.33 -20.36
N THR A 287 8.34 0.59 -20.89
CA THR A 287 7.12 0.31 -21.67
C THR A 287 7.13 1.07 -22.97
N LYS A 288 6.41 0.52 -23.96
CA LYS A 288 6.17 1.21 -25.23
C LYS A 288 5.24 2.38 -25.05
#